data_8e526fec7dbb9c6cb7acdc6bde2b2ddf
#
_entry.id   8e526fec7dbb9c6cb7acdc6bde2b2ddf
#
_cell.length_a   1.000
_cell.length_b   1.000
_cell.length_c   1.000
_cell.angle_alpha   90.00
_cell.angle_beta   90.00
_cell.angle_gamma   90.00
#
_symmetry.space_group_name_H-M   'P 1'
#
loop_
_entity.id
_entity.type
_entity.pdbx_description
1 polymer ?
#
loop_
_entity_poly.entity_id
_entity_poly.type
_entity_poly.pdbx_seq_one_letter_code
_entity_poly.pdbx_strand_id
1 'polypeptide(L)'
;MQKRQNKHQDPTPWLFLAPSLCGVTLFVLAPFVETVRRSVTDTMGRHFVGLANYTAVLGNDAFRLAVENTVRFIGVCVPLLLALSLALALALRAKGLKNTSWAEVCRTTFLLPMALPVASLALLWKVLFAQNGLVNGTFGTHCDFMGTDAAFWVLVGTYLWKNIGYDSILWSSGLDSISTDLYEAAAVDGASGWRQFTAITLPNLLPTLAVTLVLSLLNTFKVFREAYLVAGAYPEKSIYLLQHLFNNWFLALDLPRLSAAAILMAGALGAMIAVCIKRL
;
A
#
# COMPACT_ATOMS: atom_id res chain seq x y z
N MET A 1 29.51 -45.75 -23.77
CA MET A 1 28.79 -44.92 -24.77
C MET A 1 27.52 -44.37 -24.13
N GLN A 2 27.57 -43.18 -23.53
CA GLN A 2 26.38 -42.50 -22.98
C GLN A 2 25.69 -41.75 -24.13
N LYS A 3 24.49 -42.18 -24.50
CA LYS A 3 23.58 -41.47 -25.41
C LYS A 3 23.24 -40.12 -24.79
N ARG A 4 23.76 -39.01 -25.34
CA ARG A 4 23.24 -37.68 -25.15
C ARG A 4 21.77 -37.69 -25.53
N GLN A 5 20.87 -37.73 -24.56
CA GLN A 5 19.48 -37.43 -24.79
C GLN A 5 19.42 -35.93 -25.18
N ASN A 6 19.14 -35.68 -26.48
CA ASN A 6 18.68 -34.41 -26.97
C ASN A 6 17.39 -34.08 -26.17
N LYS A 7 17.48 -33.21 -25.15
CA LYS A 7 16.30 -32.60 -24.59
C LYS A 7 15.66 -31.74 -25.69
N HIS A 8 14.78 -32.34 -26.47
CA HIS A 8 13.76 -31.56 -27.17
C HIS A 8 13.08 -30.74 -26.08
N GLN A 9 13.26 -29.42 -26.12
CA GLN A 9 12.54 -28.52 -25.21
C GLN A 9 11.05 -28.72 -25.58
N ASP A 10 10.35 -29.41 -24.70
CA ASP A 10 8.93 -29.68 -24.88
C ASP A 10 8.21 -28.30 -24.93
N PRO A 11 7.52 -27.93 -26.01
CA PRO A 11 6.84 -26.65 -26.15
C PRO A 11 5.61 -26.54 -25.25
N THR A 12 5.16 -27.63 -24.67
CA THR A 12 3.95 -27.71 -23.84
C THR A 12 3.92 -26.68 -22.70
N PRO A 13 4.99 -26.44 -21.91
CA PRO A 13 4.98 -25.40 -20.87
C PRO A 13 4.73 -24.00 -21.43
N TRP A 14 5.30 -23.69 -22.59
CA TRP A 14 5.13 -22.39 -23.24
C TRP A 14 3.69 -22.17 -23.73
N LEU A 15 3.03 -23.24 -24.20
CA LEU A 15 1.63 -23.18 -24.64
C LEU A 15 0.70 -22.82 -23.48
N PHE A 16 0.93 -23.38 -22.27
CA PHE A 16 0.17 -23.04 -21.07
C PHE A 16 0.47 -21.63 -20.52
N LEU A 17 1.70 -21.15 -20.68
CA LEU A 17 2.09 -19.80 -20.27
C LEU A 17 1.68 -18.72 -21.27
N ALA A 18 1.50 -19.05 -22.54
CA ALA A 18 1.26 -18.11 -23.63
C ALA A 18 0.07 -17.16 -23.37
N PRO A 19 -1.12 -17.60 -22.91
CA PRO A 19 -2.24 -16.70 -22.66
C PRO A 19 -1.90 -15.65 -21.58
N SER A 20 -1.23 -16.08 -20.51
CA SER A 20 -0.81 -15.18 -19.43
C SER A 20 0.27 -14.19 -19.89
N LEU A 21 1.28 -14.67 -20.62
CA LEU A 21 2.34 -13.82 -21.17
C LEU A 21 1.81 -12.82 -22.19
N CYS A 22 0.90 -13.23 -23.06
CA CYS A 22 0.23 -12.34 -24.00
C CYS A 22 -0.57 -11.25 -23.26
N GLY A 23 -1.31 -11.63 -22.23
CA GLY A 23 -2.05 -10.69 -21.39
C GLY A 23 -1.12 -9.66 -20.71
N VAL A 24 -0.05 -10.12 -20.08
CA VAL A 24 0.94 -9.23 -19.46
C VAL A 24 1.62 -8.32 -20.48
N THR A 25 2.00 -8.87 -21.63
CA THR A 25 2.65 -8.09 -22.69
C THR A 25 1.72 -7.00 -23.23
N LEU A 26 0.47 -7.35 -23.53
CA LEU A 26 -0.48 -6.43 -24.15
C LEU A 26 -1.01 -5.37 -23.17
N PHE A 27 -1.32 -5.76 -21.92
CA PHE A 27 -2.01 -4.87 -20.97
C PHE A 27 -1.09 -4.23 -19.95
N VAL A 28 0.16 -4.69 -19.82
CA VAL A 28 1.11 -4.12 -18.85
C VAL A 28 2.35 -3.60 -19.56
N LEU A 29 3.06 -4.43 -20.33
CA LEU A 29 4.33 -4.02 -20.93
C LEU A 29 4.14 -2.99 -22.06
N ALA A 30 3.17 -3.20 -22.96
CA ALA A 30 2.95 -2.26 -24.06
C ALA A 30 2.52 -0.85 -23.57
N PRO A 31 1.57 -0.67 -22.62
CA PRO A 31 1.27 0.62 -22.03
C PRO A 31 2.46 1.21 -21.24
N PHE A 32 3.26 0.39 -20.58
CA PHE A 32 4.46 0.87 -19.88
C PHE A 32 5.50 1.44 -20.85
N VAL A 33 5.77 0.74 -21.95
CA VAL A 33 6.69 1.23 -23.00
C VAL A 33 6.16 2.55 -23.60
N GLU A 34 4.86 2.65 -23.85
CA GLU A 34 4.24 3.91 -24.32
C GLU A 34 4.38 5.03 -23.28
N THR A 35 4.24 4.73 -21.99
CA THR A 35 4.49 5.71 -20.93
C THR A 35 5.94 6.19 -20.94
N VAL A 36 6.92 5.29 -21.09
CA VAL A 36 8.33 5.66 -21.22
C VAL A 36 8.55 6.53 -22.47
N ARG A 37 7.95 6.17 -23.60
CA ARG A 37 8.04 6.98 -24.83
C ARG A 37 7.46 8.38 -24.63
N ARG A 38 6.28 8.50 -24.04
CA ARG A 38 5.61 9.78 -23.79
C ARG A 38 6.36 10.65 -22.79
N SER A 39 7.06 10.08 -21.84
CA SER A 39 7.86 10.85 -20.87
C SER A 39 8.99 11.67 -21.51
N VAL A 40 9.44 11.30 -22.70
CA VAL A 40 10.54 11.95 -23.44
C VAL A 40 10.09 12.60 -24.76
N THR A 41 8.77 12.64 -25.02
CA THR A 41 8.21 13.26 -26.23
C THR A 41 7.35 14.49 -25.91
N ASP A 42 7.05 15.30 -26.94
CA ASP A 42 6.16 16.44 -26.83
C ASP A 42 4.69 16.03 -26.56
N THR A 43 3.81 17.01 -26.37
CA THR A 43 2.38 16.79 -26.07
C THR A 43 1.67 15.98 -27.17
N MET A 44 2.10 16.12 -28.41
CA MET A 44 1.55 15.36 -29.53
C MET A 44 2.23 13.99 -29.72
N GLY A 45 3.29 13.70 -28.98
CA GLY A 45 4.05 12.45 -29.08
C GLY A 45 4.87 12.31 -30.37
N ARG A 46 5.14 13.44 -31.07
CA ARG A 46 5.80 13.43 -32.38
C ARG A 46 7.29 13.78 -32.32
N HIS A 47 7.67 14.68 -31.42
CA HIS A 47 9.06 15.14 -31.33
C HIS A 47 9.69 14.67 -30.01
N PHE A 48 10.93 14.22 -30.11
CA PHE A 48 11.72 13.87 -28.94
C PHE A 48 12.22 15.15 -28.24
N VAL A 49 11.86 15.33 -26.97
CA VAL A 49 12.21 16.51 -26.15
C VAL A 49 13.24 16.19 -25.04
N GLY A 50 13.77 14.96 -25.03
CA GLY A 50 14.72 14.52 -24.02
C GLY A 50 14.14 14.58 -22.60
N LEU A 51 14.85 15.24 -21.69
CA LEU A 51 14.46 15.33 -20.27
C LEU A 51 13.62 16.57 -19.93
N ALA A 52 13.13 17.33 -20.91
CA ALA A 52 12.38 18.57 -20.67
C ALA A 52 11.12 18.34 -19.81
N ASN A 53 10.40 17.24 -20.01
CA ASN A 53 9.24 16.90 -19.20
C ASN A 53 9.61 16.62 -17.74
N TYR A 54 10.75 15.97 -17.50
CA TYR A 54 11.25 15.68 -16.15
C TYR A 54 11.64 16.96 -15.41
N THR A 55 12.32 17.89 -16.08
CA THR A 55 12.68 19.19 -15.48
C THR A 55 11.42 20.02 -15.19
N ALA A 56 10.43 19.99 -16.08
CA ALA A 56 9.14 20.66 -15.87
C ALA A 56 8.37 20.06 -14.68
N VAL A 57 8.38 18.74 -14.51
CA VAL A 57 7.76 18.06 -13.37
C VAL A 57 8.47 18.42 -12.07
N LEU A 58 9.80 18.32 -12.00
CA LEU A 58 10.56 18.61 -10.78
C LEU A 58 10.52 20.11 -10.39
N GLY A 59 10.31 20.99 -11.35
CA GLY A 59 10.09 22.42 -11.12
C GLY A 59 8.65 22.79 -10.72
N ASN A 60 7.70 21.86 -10.77
CA ASN A 60 6.29 22.13 -10.51
C ASN A 60 5.98 22.09 -9.00
N ASP A 61 5.41 23.20 -8.46
CA ASP A 61 5.11 23.31 -7.03
C ASP A 61 4.02 22.34 -6.58
N ALA A 62 3.01 22.05 -7.42
CA ALA A 62 1.98 21.08 -7.11
C ALA A 62 2.56 19.65 -7.05
N PHE A 63 3.58 19.34 -7.86
CA PHE A 63 4.28 18.07 -7.78
C PHE A 63 5.08 17.95 -6.48
N ARG A 64 5.79 19.00 -6.08
CA ARG A 64 6.53 19.01 -4.81
C ARG A 64 5.61 18.81 -3.62
N LEU A 65 4.51 19.56 -3.57
CA LEU A 65 3.49 19.41 -2.53
C LEU A 65 2.92 17.98 -2.49
N ALA A 66 2.56 17.44 -3.66
CA ALA A 66 1.98 16.11 -3.75
C ALA A 66 2.97 14.99 -3.35
N VAL A 67 4.26 15.14 -3.68
CA VAL A 67 5.33 14.23 -3.23
C VAL A 67 5.50 14.31 -1.71
N GLU A 68 5.61 15.50 -1.15
CA GLU A 68 5.79 15.72 0.28
C GLU A 68 4.64 15.07 1.08
N ASN A 69 3.39 15.35 0.69
CA ASN A 69 2.22 14.76 1.32
C ASN A 69 2.19 13.24 1.19
N THR A 70 2.54 12.71 0.02
CA THR A 70 2.57 11.26 -0.20
C THR A 70 3.65 10.59 0.65
N VAL A 71 4.84 11.16 0.72
CA VAL A 71 5.93 10.66 1.57
C VAL A 71 5.56 10.75 3.06
N ARG A 72 4.97 11.87 3.50
CA ARG A 72 4.46 12.04 4.86
C ARG A 72 3.39 11.00 5.18
N PHE A 73 2.44 10.79 4.27
CA PHE A 73 1.39 9.79 4.44
C PHE A 73 1.94 8.38 4.57
N ILE A 74 2.85 7.98 3.68
CA ILE A 74 3.53 6.67 3.73
C ILE A 74 4.31 6.53 5.04
N GLY A 75 5.09 7.55 5.40
CA GLY A 75 5.94 7.55 6.59
C GLY A 75 5.17 7.45 7.91
N VAL A 76 3.91 7.90 7.94
CA VAL A 76 3.03 7.77 9.11
C VAL A 76 2.24 6.47 9.04
N CYS A 77 1.56 6.22 7.91
CA CYS A 77 0.61 5.11 7.81
C CYS A 77 1.26 3.73 7.84
N VAL A 78 2.36 3.55 7.11
CA VAL A 78 2.96 2.21 6.99
C VAL A 78 3.54 1.72 8.31
N PRO A 79 4.39 2.49 9.05
CA PRO A 79 4.88 2.04 10.35
C PRO A 79 3.76 1.81 11.37
N LEU A 80 2.75 2.70 11.42
CA LEU A 80 1.62 2.53 12.31
C LEU A 80 0.80 1.28 11.98
N LEU A 81 0.54 1.03 10.69
CA LEU A 81 -0.20 -0.14 10.26
C LEU A 81 0.55 -1.43 10.63
N LEU A 82 1.85 -1.51 10.32
CA LEU A 82 2.68 -2.68 10.65
C LEU A 82 2.71 -2.95 12.16
N ALA A 83 2.87 -1.91 12.97
CA ALA A 83 2.88 -2.04 14.44
C ALA A 83 1.52 -2.47 14.99
N LEU A 84 0.44 -1.81 14.57
CA LEU A 84 -0.91 -2.09 15.08
C LEU A 84 -1.42 -3.46 14.60
N SER A 85 -1.16 -3.84 13.35
CA SER A 85 -1.57 -5.14 12.82
C SER A 85 -0.78 -6.30 13.45
N LEU A 86 0.52 -6.12 13.73
CA LEU A 86 1.31 -7.09 14.49
C LEU A 86 0.79 -7.21 15.93
N ALA A 87 0.53 -6.08 16.59
CA ALA A 87 -0.05 -6.09 17.94
C ALA A 87 -1.40 -6.81 17.98
N LEU A 88 -2.27 -6.57 16.99
CA LEU A 88 -3.55 -7.28 16.85
C LEU A 88 -3.34 -8.79 16.64
N ALA A 89 -2.42 -9.19 15.75
CA ALA A 89 -2.11 -10.59 15.51
C ALA A 89 -1.61 -11.31 16.78
N LEU A 90 -0.73 -10.64 17.54
CA LEU A 90 -0.23 -11.18 18.83
C LEU A 90 -1.35 -11.26 19.88
N ALA A 91 -2.22 -10.25 19.98
CA ALA A 91 -3.34 -10.25 20.91
C ALA A 91 -4.32 -11.40 20.62
N LEU A 92 -4.65 -11.65 19.34
CA LEU A 92 -5.52 -12.74 18.92
C LEU A 92 -4.92 -14.16 19.15
N ARG A 93 -3.60 -14.25 19.36
CA ARG A 93 -2.89 -15.49 19.72
C ARG A 93 -2.67 -15.68 21.22
N ALA A 94 -2.96 -14.68 22.03
CA ALA A 94 -2.76 -14.76 23.47
C ALA A 94 -3.46 -15.97 24.08
N LYS A 95 -2.87 -16.54 25.16
CA LYS A 95 -3.46 -17.66 25.90
C LYS A 95 -4.87 -17.29 26.35
N GLY A 96 -5.84 -18.12 25.99
CA GLY A 96 -7.27 -17.89 26.30
C GLY A 96 -8.10 -17.36 25.14
N LEU A 97 -7.50 -16.71 24.12
CA LEU A 97 -8.21 -16.30 22.90
C LEU A 97 -7.95 -17.25 21.72
N LYS A 98 -6.78 -17.90 21.70
CA LYS A 98 -6.41 -18.83 20.62
C LYS A 98 -7.47 -19.94 20.47
N ASN A 99 -7.95 -20.11 19.24
CA ASN A 99 -8.98 -21.11 18.87
C ASN A 99 -10.35 -20.92 19.53
N THR A 100 -10.68 -19.70 19.99
CA THR A 100 -12.03 -19.38 20.44
C THR A 100 -12.85 -18.83 19.27
N SER A 101 -14.17 -19.06 19.30
CA SER A 101 -15.12 -18.44 18.34
C SER A 101 -15.00 -16.91 18.35
N TRP A 102 -14.64 -16.33 19.48
CA TRP A 102 -14.43 -14.88 19.62
C TRP A 102 -13.24 -14.37 18.79
N ALA A 103 -12.11 -15.09 18.76
CA ALA A 103 -10.96 -14.72 17.92
C ALA A 103 -11.31 -14.78 16.43
N GLU A 104 -12.14 -15.75 16.03
CA GLU A 104 -12.61 -15.88 14.65
C GLU A 104 -13.55 -14.74 14.26
N VAL A 105 -14.48 -14.39 15.13
CA VAL A 105 -15.35 -13.22 14.97
C VAL A 105 -14.54 -11.94 14.85
N CYS A 106 -13.53 -11.74 15.70
CA CYS A 106 -12.65 -10.58 15.62
C CYS A 106 -11.91 -10.52 14.27
N ARG A 107 -11.31 -11.63 13.83
CA ARG A 107 -10.61 -11.70 12.53
C ARG A 107 -11.54 -11.30 11.37
N THR A 108 -12.75 -11.87 11.35
CA THR A 108 -13.74 -11.56 10.32
C THR A 108 -14.18 -10.10 10.37
N THR A 109 -14.44 -9.57 11.58
CA THR A 109 -14.85 -8.18 11.76
C THR A 109 -13.79 -7.19 11.32
N PHE A 110 -12.50 -7.45 11.60
CA PHE A 110 -11.40 -6.60 11.16
C PHE A 110 -11.11 -6.69 9.65
N LEU A 111 -11.56 -7.74 8.96
CA LEU A 111 -11.50 -7.83 7.50
C LEU A 111 -12.63 -7.08 6.78
N LEU A 112 -13.75 -6.89 7.44
CA LEU A 112 -14.95 -6.29 6.84
C LEU A 112 -14.68 -4.92 6.19
N PRO A 113 -13.92 -3.99 6.82
CA PRO A 113 -13.66 -2.67 6.23
C PRO A 113 -12.98 -2.71 4.86
N MET A 114 -12.11 -3.69 4.62
CA MET A 114 -11.43 -3.84 3.33
C MET A 114 -12.39 -4.25 2.21
N ALA A 115 -13.46 -4.97 2.55
CA ALA A 115 -14.47 -5.43 1.59
C ALA A 115 -15.49 -4.35 1.23
N LEU A 116 -15.55 -3.24 1.98
CA LEU A 116 -16.52 -2.17 1.73
C LEU A 116 -16.22 -1.43 0.42
N PRO A 117 -17.23 -1.19 -0.44
CA PRO A 117 -17.08 -0.36 -1.62
C PRO A 117 -16.64 1.06 -1.25
N VAL A 118 -15.74 1.64 -2.03
CA VAL A 118 -15.17 2.98 -1.78
C VAL A 118 -16.27 4.06 -1.74
N ALA A 119 -17.31 3.93 -2.58
CA ALA A 119 -18.44 4.87 -2.58
C ALA A 119 -19.22 4.85 -1.25
N SER A 120 -19.42 3.67 -0.66
CA SER A 120 -20.10 3.54 0.65
C SER A 120 -19.25 4.18 1.76
N LEU A 121 -17.93 4.02 1.70
CA LEU A 121 -17.00 4.69 2.62
C LEU A 121 -17.06 6.20 2.50
N ALA A 122 -17.08 6.74 1.27
CA ALA A 122 -17.19 8.18 1.06
C ALA A 122 -18.48 8.76 1.64
N LEU A 123 -19.60 8.04 1.53
CA LEU A 123 -20.87 8.42 2.16
C LEU A 123 -20.77 8.36 3.69
N LEU A 124 -20.17 7.30 4.25
CA LEU A 124 -19.94 7.17 5.68
C LEU A 124 -19.11 8.34 6.23
N TRP A 125 -18.08 8.76 5.52
CA TRP A 125 -17.24 9.88 5.90
C TRP A 125 -18.00 11.20 5.90
N LYS A 126 -18.83 11.44 4.88
CA LYS A 126 -19.68 12.62 4.83
C LYS A 126 -20.64 12.66 6.03
N VAL A 127 -21.18 11.52 6.43
CA VAL A 127 -22.07 11.44 7.60
C VAL A 127 -21.29 11.63 8.92
N LEU A 128 -20.09 11.08 9.04
CA LEU A 128 -19.29 11.16 10.27
C LEU A 128 -18.61 12.51 10.44
N PHE A 129 -17.91 12.99 9.39
CA PHE A 129 -16.94 14.09 9.48
C PHE A 129 -17.41 15.40 8.81
N ALA A 130 -18.66 15.49 8.34
CA ALA A 130 -19.22 16.79 7.92
C ALA A 130 -19.29 17.75 9.10
N GLN A 131 -19.38 19.06 8.82
CA GLN A 131 -19.52 20.09 9.87
C GLN A 131 -20.70 19.82 10.81
N ASN A 132 -21.83 19.33 10.27
CA ASN A 132 -22.99 18.88 11.05
C ASN A 132 -23.04 17.35 11.18
N GLY A 133 -21.89 16.67 11.10
CA GLY A 133 -21.78 15.22 11.16
C GLY A 133 -21.86 14.65 12.57
N LEU A 134 -21.93 13.32 12.66
CA LEU A 134 -22.09 12.63 13.95
C LEU A 134 -20.95 12.92 14.93
N VAL A 135 -19.70 13.06 14.46
CA VAL A 135 -18.55 13.35 15.34
C VAL A 135 -18.73 14.71 16.00
N ASN A 136 -19.00 15.75 15.22
CA ASN A 136 -19.23 17.08 15.73
C ASN A 136 -20.46 17.14 16.66
N GLY A 137 -21.55 16.49 16.29
CA GLY A 137 -22.77 16.44 17.09
C GLY A 137 -22.56 15.72 18.42
N THR A 138 -21.76 14.64 18.46
CA THR A 138 -21.52 13.88 19.70
C THR A 138 -20.59 14.61 20.66
N PHE A 139 -19.55 15.29 20.12
CA PHE A 139 -18.57 16.01 20.95
C PHE A 139 -18.89 17.49 21.14
N GLY A 140 -19.99 18.01 20.57
CA GLY A 140 -20.37 19.41 20.65
C GLY A 140 -19.36 20.34 19.98
N THR A 141 -18.64 19.85 18.95
CA THR A 141 -17.62 20.60 18.22
C THR A 141 -18.15 21.05 16.85
N HIS A 142 -17.49 22.05 16.25
CA HIS A 142 -17.81 22.55 14.91
C HIS A 142 -16.55 22.48 14.02
N CYS A 143 -15.78 21.41 14.14
CA CYS A 143 -14.55 21.23 13.37
C CYS A 143 -14.85 20.90 11.91
N ASP A 144 -14.25 21.63 10.99
CA ASP A 144 -14.24 21.24 9.57
C ASP A 144 -13.11 20.24 9.33
N PHE A 145 -13.43 18.96 9.54
CA PHE A 145 -12.45 17.88 9.42
C PHE A 145 -11.87 17.75 8.02
N MET A 146 -12.61 18.09 6.97
CA MET A 146 -12.19 17.86 5.59
C MET A 146 -11.63 19.12 4.92
N GLY A 147 -11.91 20.30 5.46
CA GLY A 147 -11.40 21.59 4.98
C GLY A 147 -10.18 22.10 5.73
N THR A 148 -9.65 21.33 6.67
CA THR A 148 -8.47 21.67 7.48
C THR A 148 -7.43 20.56 7.48
N ASP A 149 -6.27 20.78 8.09
CA ASP A 149 -5.21 19.78 8.29
C ASP A 149 -5.69 18.51 9.02
N ALA A 150 -6.85 18.55 9.69
CA ALA A 150 -7.48 17.39 10.28
C ALA A 150 -7.84 16.31 9.23
N ALA A 151 -8.05 16.70 7.97
CA ALA A 151 -8.29 15.77 6.85
C ALA A 151 -7.18 14.72 6.72
N PHE A 152 -5.92 15.10 6.98
CA PHE A 152 -4.80 14.17 6.99
C PHE A 152 -5.03 13.02 7.98
N TRP A 153 -5.45 13.32 9.22
CA TRP A 153 -5.65 12.31 10.24
C TRP A 153 -6.89 11.45 9.99
N VAL A 154 -7.94 12.02 9.39
CA VAL A 154 -9.09 11.26 8.92
C VAL A 154 -8.67 10.25 7.85
N LEU A 155 -7.81 10.67 6.92
CA LEU A 155 -7.28 9.79 5.87
C LEU A 155 -6.37 8.69 6.46
N VAL A 156 -5.49 9.03 7.40
CA VAL A 156 -4.65 8.07 8.15
C VAL A 156 -5.52 7.04 8.87
N GLY A 157 -6.52 7.50 9.63
CA GLY A 157 -7.44 6.62 10.36
C GLY A 157 -8.18 5.65 9.44
N THR A 158 -8.62 6.12 8.28
CA THR A 158 -9.28 5.28 7.27
C THR A 158 -8.35 4.24 6.69
N TYR A 159 -7.15 4.63 6.33
CA TYR A 159 -6.16 3.70 5.81
C TYR A 159 -5.86 2.58 6.82
N LEU A 160 -5.63 2.94 8.08
CA LEU A 160 -5.37 1.99 9.16
C LEU A 160 -6.57 1.05 9.35
N TRP A 161 -7.77 1.62 9.52
CA TRP A 161 -8.99 0.85 9.73
C TRP A 161 -9.27 -0.15 8.59
N LYS A 162 -9.02 0.24 7.33
CA LYS A 162 -9.22 -0.65 6.17
C LYS A 162 -8.22 -1.79 6.09
N ASN A 163 -6.98 -1.57 6.49
CA ASN A 163 -5.89 -2.50 6.19
C ASN A 163 -5.42 -3.32 7.41
N ILE A 164 -5.74 -2.91 8.64
CA ILE A 164 -5.25 -3.55 9.87
C ILE A 164 -5.61 -5.04 9.95
N GLY A 165 -6.83 -5.41 9.53
CA GLY A 165 -7.29 -6.81 9.54
C GLY A 165 -6.53 -7.66 8.54
N TYR A 166 -6.33 -7.16 7.32
CA TYR A 166 -5.59 -7.86 6.29
C TYR A 166 -4.13 -8.11 6.69
N ASP A 167 -3.44 -7.07 7.16
CA ASP A 167 -2.06 -7.19 7.58
C ASP A 167 -1.93 -8.08 8.83
N SER A 168 -2.92 -8.08 9.74
CA SER A 168 -2.91 -8.97 10.91
C SER A 168 -3.01 -10.45 10.54
N ILE A 169 -3.66 -10.80 9.42
CA ILE A 169 -3.69 -12.16 8.89
C ILE A 169 -2.33 -12.55 8.33
N LEU A 170 -1.67 -11.66 7.60
CA LEU A 170 -0.31 -11.90 7.11
C LEU A 170 0.65 -12.17 8.27
N TRP A 171 0.59 -11.33 9.32
CA TRP A 171 1.36 -11.54 10.54
C TRP A 171 1.02 -12.87 11.24
N SER A 172 -0.26 -13.22 11.31
CA SER A 172 -0.69 -14.49 11.92
C SER A 172 -0.11 -15.68 11.17
N SER A 173 -0.11 -15.65 9.83
CA SER A 173 0.50 -16.69 9.00
C SER A 173 2.00 -16.82 9.25
N GLY A 174 2.72 -15.68 9.34
CA GLY A 174 4.14 -15.68 9.69
C GLY A 174 4.40 -16.21 11.09
N LEU A 175 3.58 -15.82 12.06
CA LEU A 175 3.67 -16.34 13.43
C LEU A 175 3.38 -17.86 13.52
N ASP A 176 2.48 -18.38 12.67
CA ASP A 176 2.16 -19.81 12.63
C ASP A 176 3.26 -20.66 12.00
N SER A 177 4.17 -20.06 11.22
CA SER A 177 5.32 -20.74 10.64
C SER A 177 6.47 -20.96 11.61
N ILE A 178 6.48 -20.30 12.78
CA ILE A 178 7.53 -20.42 13.79
C ILE A 178 7.26 -21.68 14.64
N SER A 179 8.25 -22.59 14.70
CA SER A 179 8.11 -23.82 15.52
C SER A 179 7.89 -23.50 17.00
N THR A 180 6.94 -24.20 17.60
CA THR A 180 6.65 -24.12 19.04
C THR A 180 7.85 -24.58 19.88
N ASP A 181 8.66 -25.51 19.37
CA ASP A 181 9.82 -26.05 20.07
C ASP A 181 10.85 -24.97 20.43
N LEU A 182 10.97 -23.91 19.59
CA LEU A 182 11.84 -22.78 19.88
C LEU A 182 11.39 -22.02 21.13
N TYR A 183 10.09 -21.86 21.31
CA TYR A 183 9.53 -21.18 22.48
C TYR A 183 9.61 -22.07 23.74
N GLU A 184 9.42 -23.37 23.58
CA GLU A 184 9.53 -24.33 24.67
C GLU A 184 10.98 -24.45 25.18
N ALA A 185 11.95 -24.54 24.26
CA ALA A 185 13.37 -24.54 24.62
C ALA A 185 13.76 -23.25 25.36
N ALA A 186 13.34 -22.08 24.81
CA ALA A 186 13.63 -20.81 25.47
C ALA A 186 12.94 -20.65 26.83
N ALA A 187 11.77 -21.26 27.02
CA ALA A 187 11.11 -21.26 28.33
C ALA A 187 11.84 -22.11 29.35
N VAL A 188 12.42 -23.28 28.95
CA VAL A 188 13.28 -24.12 29.80
C VAL A 188 14.54 -23.35 30.20
N ASP A 189 15.12 -22.54 29.29
CA ASP A 189 16.25 -21.65 29.55
C ASP A 189 15.90 -20.41 30.39
N GLY A 190 14.65 -20.28 30.84
CA GLY A 190 14.19 -19.18 31.67
C GLY A 190 13.99 -17.86 30.92
N ALA A 191 13.88 -17.87 29.59
CA ALA A 191 13.65 -16.65 28.80
C ALA A 191 12.26 -16.06 29.07
N SER A 192 12.22 -14.78 29.46
CA SER A 192 10.96 -14.03 29.60
C SER A 192 10.22 -13.87 28.26
N GLY A 193 8.92 -13.59 28.29
CA GLY A 193 8.13 -13.39 27.09
C GLY A 193 8.68 -12.28 26.18
N TRP A 194 9.22 -11.20 26.76
CA TRP A 194 9.88 -10.13 25.98
C TRP A 194 11.15 -10.63 25.30
N ARG A 195 11.95 -11.44 25.98
CA ARG A 195 13.15 -12.04 25.39
C ARG A 195 12.81 -13.04 24.28
N GLN A 196 11.74 -13.84 24.46
CA GLN A 196 11.23 -14.72 23.40
C GLN A 196 10.74 -13.90 22.20
N PHE A 197 10.03 -12.79 22.42
CA PHE A 197 9.56 -11.92 21.34
C PHE A 197 10.74 -11.32 20.55
N THR A 198 11.74 -10.75 21.24
CA THR A 198 12.84 -10.05 20.54
C THR A 198 13.87 -11.00 19.94
N ALA A 199 14.13 -12.17 20.56
CA ALA A 199 15.17 -13.11 20.11
C ALA A 199 14.64 -14.22 19.20
N ILE A 200 13.34 -14.55 19.25
CA ILE A 200 12.75 -15.62 18.44
C ILE A 200 11.71 -15.06 17.48
N THR A 201 10.66 -14.40 18.00
CA THR A 201 9.53 -13.99 17.19
C THR A 201 9.94 -12.96 16.13
N LEU A 202 10.55 -11.87 16.53
CA LEU A 202 10.87 -10.75 15.63
C LEU A 202 11.85 -11.15 14.51
N PRO A 203 12.95 -11.86 14.75
CA PRO A 203 13.85 -12.32 13.68
C PRO A 203 13.18 -13.28 12.69
N ASN A 204 12.36 -14.21 13.18
CA ASN A 204 11.66 -15.17 12.31
C ASN A 204 10.51 -14.52 11.51
N LEU A 205 10.04 -13.35 11.92
CA LEU A 205 9.03 -12.58 11.17
C LEU A 205 9.61 -11.67 10.08
N LEU A 206 10.92 -11.55 9.92
CA LEU A 206 11.52 -10.68 8.90
C LEU A 206 11.02 -10.96 7.47
N PRO A 207 10.88 -12.23 7.02
CA PRO A 207 10.30 -12.49 5.69
C PRO A 207 8.86 -12.02 5.57
N THR A 208 8.05 -12.22 6.61
CA THR A 208 6.66 -11.75 6.66
C THR A 208 6.60 -10.23 6.70
N LEU A 209 7.50 -9.57 7.45
CA LEU A 209 7.63 -8.12 7.46
C LEU A 209 7.90 -7.56 6.07
N ALA A 210 8.82 -8.18 5.30
CA ALA A 210 9.13 -7.75 3.95
C ALA A 210 7.89 -7.78 3.03
N VAL A 211 7.14 -8.88 3.05
CA VAL A 211 5.92 -9.03 2.24
C VAL A 211 4.85 -8.04 2.70
N THR A 212 4.58 -7.95 4.00
CA THR A 212 3.57 -7.06 4.56
C THR A 212 3.91 -5.60 4.28
N LEU A 213 5.17 -5.20 4.44
CA LEU A 213 5.67 -3.85 4.14
C LEU A 213 5.41 -3.46 2.67
N VAL A 214 5.76 -4.35 1.72
CA VAL A 214 5.55 -4.08 0.28
C VAL A 214 4.06 -3.94 -0.03
N LEU A 215 3.22 -4.84 0.49
CA LEU A 215 1.78 -4.79 0.27
C LEU A 215 1.14 -3.56 0.92
N SER A 216 1.52 -3.21 2.15
CA SER A 216 1.05 -2.00 2.84
C SER A 216 1.44 -0.75 2.06
N LEU A 217 2.69 -0.69 1.56
CA LEU A 217 3.17 0.42 0.73
C LEU A 217 2.32 0.57 -0.54
N LEU A 218 2.08 -0.52 -1.27
CA LEU A 218 1.24 -0.50 -2.47
C LEU A 218 -0.20 -0.10 -2.16
N ASN A 219 -0.72 -0.47 -0.99
CA ASN A 219 -2.07 -0.10 -0.56
C ASN A 219 -2.20 1.40 -0.22
N THR A 220 -1.11 2.10 0.15
CA THR A 220 -1.17 3.56 0.39
C THR A 220 -1.65 4.33 -0.85
N PHE A 221 -1.31 3.84 -2.04
CA PHE A 221 -1.74 4.48 -3.29
C PHE A 221 -3.24 4.29 -3.58
N LYS A 222 -3.90 3.32 -2.97
CA LYS A 222 -5.33 3.06 -3.17
C LYS A 222 -6.22 4.06 -2.41
N VAL A 223 -5.70 4.69 -1.36
CA VAL A 223 -6.46 5.62 -0.49
C VAL A 223 -6.89 6.90 -1.23
N PHE A 224 -6.23 7.22 -2.34
CA PHE A 224 -6.66 8.31 -3.22
C PHE A 224 -8.14 8.23 -3.59
N ARG A 225 -8.67 7.03 -3.84
CA ARG A 225 -10.07 6.86 -4.26
C ARG A 225 -11.04 7.36 -3.21
N GLU A 226 -10.78 7.10 -1.95
CA GLU A 226 -11.56 7.58 -0.82
C GLU A 226 -11.47 9.10 -0.71
N ALA A 227 -10.27 9.64 -0.71
CA ALA A 227 -10.05 11.09 -0.65
C ALA A 227 -10.71 11.83 -1.83
N TYR A 228 -10.59 11.30 -3.04
CA TYR A 228 -11.16 11.89 -4.24
C TYR A 228 -12.70 11.92 -4.22
N LEU A 229 -13.35 10.83 -3.78
CA LEU A 229 -14.82 10.76 -3.69
C LEU A 229 -15.41 11.68 -2.62
N VAL A 230 -14.64 11.98 -1.58
CA VAL A 230 -15.09 12.89 -0.51
C VAL A 230 -14.81 14.34 -0.85
N ALA A 231 -13.59 14.66 -1.30
CA ALA A 231 -13.07 16.01 -1.42
C ALA A 231 -12.80 16.48 -2.87
N GLY A 232 -12.99 15.59 -3.86
CA GLY A 232 -12.85 15.94 -5.28
C GLY A 232 -11.41 16.02 -5.78
N ALA A 233 -11.22 16.69 -6.94
CA ALA A 233 -9.96 16.78 -7.64
C ALA A 233 -8.93 17.70 -6.94
N TYR A 234 -9.40 18.65 -6.16
CA TYR A 234 -8.60 19.65 -5.44
C TYR A 234 -8.99 19.65 -3.95
N PRO A 235 -8.62 18.61 -3.19
CA PRO A 235 -8.91 18.54 -1.76
C PRO A 235 -8.07 19.56 -0.98
N GLU A 236 -8.28 19.59 0.33
CA GLU A 236 -7.41 20.32 1.25
C GLU A 236 -5.93 19.96 1.04
N LYS A 237 -5.02 20.94 1.22
CA LYS A 237 -3.61 20.81 0.84
C LYS A 237 -2.92 19.61 1.51
N SER A 238 -3.25 19.30 2.75
CA SER A 238 -2.62 18.22 3.53
C SER A 238 -2.89 16.81 2.98
N ILE A 239 -3.97 16.63 2.21
CA ILE A 239 -4.36 15.37 1.58
C ILE A 239 -4.27 15.38 0.05
N TYR A 240 -3.65 16.40 -0.54
CA TYR A 240 -3.35 16.45 -1.97
C TYR A 240 -2.17 15.54 -2.28
N LEU A 241 -2.46 14.29 -2.66
CA LEU A 241 -1.48 13.24 -2.92
C LEU A 241 -1.07 13.19 -4.40
N LEU A 242 0.01 12.46 -4.73
CA LEU A 242 0.48 12.26 -6.10
C LEU A 242 -0.62 11.78 -7.07
N GLN A 243 -1.53 10.93 -6.62
CA GLN A 243 -2.62 10.43 -7.46
C GLN A 243 -3.66 11.51 -7.79
N HIS A 244 -3.85 12.54 -6.93
CA HIS A 244 -4.67 13.71 -7.28
C HIS A 244 -4.05 14.48 -8.44
N LEU A 245 -2.75 14.75 -8.34
CA LEU A 245 -2.00 15.41 -9.41
C LEU A 245 -2.03 14.62 -10.72
N PHE A 246 -1.82 13.30 -10.66
CA PHE A 246 -1.87 12.43 -11.83
C PHE A 246 -3.25 12.43 -12.48
N ASN A 247 -4.31 12.36 -11.66
CA ASN A 247 -5.68 12.46 -12.16
C ASN A 247 -5.94 13.82 -12.83
N ASN A 248 -5.46 14.92 -12.24
CA ASN A 248 -5.64 16.25 -12.78
C ASN A 248 -4.87 16.43 -14.10
N TRP A 249 -3.64 15.94 -14.21
CA TRP A 249 -2.90 15.97 -15.47
C TRP A 249 -3.50 15.04 -16.52
N PHE A 250 -4.06 13.92 -16.12
CA PHE A 250 -4.79 13.04 -17.04
C PHE A 250 -6.03 13.73 -17.61
N LEU A 251 -6.85 14.37 -16.78
CA LEU A 251 -8.04 15.13 -17.21
C LEU A 251 -7.68 16.34 -18.07
N ALA A 252 -6.53 16.96 -17.81
CA ALA A 252 -6.00 18.05 -18.64
C ALA A 252 -5.30 17.58 -19.92
N LEU A 253 -5.22 16.24 -20.16
CA LEU A 253 -4.49 15.62 -21.27
C LEU A 253 -3.00 15.96 -21.34
N ASP A 254 -2.41 16.36 -20.21
CA ASP A 254 -0.95 16.59 -20.08
C ASP A 254 -0.22 15.26 -19.86
N LEU A 255 -0.30 14.41 -20.89
CA LEU A 255 0.25 13.07 -20.85
C LEU A 255 1.79 13.02 -20.73
N PRO A 256 2.58 13.96 -21.31
CA PRO A 256 4.03 13.95 -21.14
C PRO A 256 4.47 14.16 -19.70
N ARG A 257 3.92 15.17 -18.99
CA ARG A 257 4.23 15.41 -17.57
C ARG A 257 3.74 14.26 -16.69
N LEU A 258 2.51 13.78 -16.94
CA LEU A 258 1.98 12.61 -16.24
C LEU A 258 2.91 11.40 -16.38
N SER A 259 3.37 11.12 -17.61
CA SER A 259 4.26 10.00 -17.90
C SER A 259 5.62 10.15 -17.22
N ALA A 260 6.23 11.35 -17.29
CA ALA A 260 7.49 11.61 -16.62
C ALA A 260 7.39 11.45 -15.10
N ALA A 261 6.33 11.97 -14.48
CA ALA A 261 6.09 11.83 -13.05
C ALA A 261 5.81 10.37 -12.65
N ALA A 262 5.07 9.62 -13.47
CA ALA A 262 4.82 8.20 -13.23
C ALA A 262 6.11 7.37 -13.27
N ILE A 263 7.02 7.64 -14.20
CA ILE A 263 8.34 6.98 -14.26
C ILE A 263 9.20 7.34 -13.04
N LEU A 264 9.23 8.63 -12.64
CA LEU A 264 9.93 9.05 -11.40
C LEU A 264 9.39 8.33 -10.17
N MET A 265 8.06 8.26 -10.04
CA MET A 265 7.41 7.56 -8.93
C MET A 265 7.72 6.06 -8.94
N ALA A 266 7.61 5.40 -10.09
CA ALA A 266 7.91 3.98 -10.23
C ALA A 266 9.37 3.68 -9.87
N GLY A 267 10.32 4.51 -10.32
CA GLY A 267 11.74 4.41 -9.98
C GLY A 267 11.99 4.59 -8.48
N ALA A 268 11.38 5.60 -7.86
CA ALA A 268 11.53 5.87 -6.42
C ALA A 268 10.95 4.73 -5.57
N LEU A 269 9.75 4.22 -5.92
CA LEU A 269 9.14 3.09 -5.24
C LEU A 269 9.95 1.81 -5.40
N GLY A 270 10.40 1.50 -6.62
CA GLY A 270 11.24 0.35 -6.89
C GLY A 270 12.56 0.39 -6.12
N ALA A 271 13.21 1.55 -6.06
CA ALA A 271 14.42 1.75 -5.27
C ALA A 271 14.15 1.58 -3.76
N MET A 272 13.06 2.15 -3.25
CA MET A 272 12.67 2.02 -1.85
C MET A 272 12.41 0.55 -1.47
N ILE A 273 11.63 -0.17 -2.27
CA ILE A 273 11.36 -1.60 -2.07
C ILE A 273 12.65 -2.42 -2.11
N ALA A 274 13.51 -2.17 -3.10
CA ALA A 274 14.79 -2.87 -3.23
C ALA A 274 15.71 -2.65 -2.02
N VAL A 275 15.78 -1.42 -1.50
CA VAL A 275 16.55 -1.09 -0.28
C VAL A 275 15.95 -1.78 0.95
N CYS A 276 14.62 -1.77 1.09
CA CYS A 276 13.95 -2.44 2.21
C CYS A 276 14.23 -3.95 2.21
N ILE A 277 14.04 -4.61 1.05
CA ILE A 277 14.26 -6.07 0.95
C ILE A 277 15.74 -6.44 1.17
N LYS A 278 16.68 -5.59 0.73
CA LYS A 278 18.11 -5.86 0.92
C LYS A 278 18.57 -5.72 2.37
N ARG A 279 17.87 -4.93 3.18
CA ARG A 279 18.21 -4.68 4.59
C ARG A 279 17.47 -5.60 5.58
N LEU A 280 16.42 -6.26 5.15
CA LEU A 280 15.68 -7.30 5.86
C LEU A 280 16.27 -8.69 5.58
#